data_61659d9747383f350e5dd7a2f0d1aecd
#
_entry.id   61659d9747383f350e5dd7a2f0d1aecd
#
_cell.length_a   1.000
_cell.length_b   1.000
_cell.length_c   1.000
_cell.angle_alpha   90.00
_cell.angle_beta   90.00
_cell.angle_gamma   90.00
#
_symmetry.space_group_name_H-M   'P 1'
#
loop_
_entity.id
_entity.type
_entity.pdbx_description
1 polymer ?
#
loop_
_entity_poly.entity_id
_entity_poly.type
_entity_poly.pdbx_seq_one_letter_code
_entity_poly.pdbx_strand_id
1 'polypeptide(L)'
;MTTKLILCDCLGSQSIDSERLCGATGFTAGPVMTDACGSQIEQTAKALAGEDQVMIACQQQSRLFSELAEEVGAEAPAFVDIRDRAGWSDTSEKPAAKMAALIAEAALPAPAEKTLDIMSGGTCLIVGGHAAALKAAQDLSETLAVTLLMPNPSDDIEHATGFETVAGKLSRAGGSLGQFKLRIDGFQQMIAGGRGAPVWTQARDGAASACDIILDLSGDTPLFLAPEKRDGYLRADPGSAPAVAKAVFDASHMVG
;
A
#
# COMPACT_ATOMS: atom_id res chain seq x y z
N MET A 1 23.54 -22.52 11.61
CA MET A 1 24.42 -21.35 11.46
C MET A 1 24.07 -20.38 12.56
N THR A 2 25.02 -19.82 13.26
CA THR A 2 24.79 -18.92 14.38
C THR A 2 24.88 -17.50 13.85
N THR A 3 23.88 -16.67 14.09
CA THR A 3 23.93 -15.25 13.68
C THR A 3 24.89 -14.48 14.57
N LYS A 4 25.80 -13.72 13.95
CA LYS A 4 26.75 -12.87 14.63
C LYS A 4 26.23 -11.43 14.69
N LEU A 5 26.19 -10.87 15.89
CA LEU A 5 25.80 -9.48 16.10
C LEU A 5 27.03 -8.56 16.05
N ILE A 6 26.89 -7.47 15.31
CA ILE A 6 27.79 -6.31 15.42
C ILE A 6 27.04 -5.25 16.22
N LEU A 7 27.57 -4.96 17.41
CA LEU A 7 27.01 -4.02 18.36
C LEU A 7 27.89 -2.76 18.44
N CYS A 8 27.26 -1.59 18.47
CA CYS A 8 27.95 -0.31 18.58
C CYS A 8 27.20 0.60 19.55
N ASP A 9 27.92 1.17 20.55
CA ASP A 9 27.34 2.12 21.49
C ASP A 9 27.18 3.53 20.91
N CYS A 10 27.62 3.72 19.67
CA CYS A 10 27.47 4.97 18.91
C CYS A 10 28.03 6.19 19.66
N LEU A 11 29.34 6.15 19.95
CA LEU A 11 30.07 7.16 20.73
C LEU A 11 29.51 7.37 22.16
N GLY A 12 29.05 6.28 22.78
CA GLY A 12 28.50 6.30 24.12
C GLY A 12 27.08 6.86 24.21
N SER A 13 26.37 7.00 23.08
CA SER A 13 25.00 7.51 23.07
C SER A 13 23.96 6.50 23.56
N GLN A 14 24.34 5.22 23.68
CA GLN A 14 23.50 4.17 24.22
C GLN A 14 24.31 3.18 25.08
N SER A 15 23.65 2.55 26.03
CA SER A 15 24.26 1.51 26.87
C SER A 15 23.91 0.13 26.35
N ILE A 16 24.92 -0.69 26.06
CA ILE A 16 24.73 -2.04 25.52
C ILE A 16 25.31 -3.09 26.47
N ASP A 17 24.47 -3.99 26.94
CA ASP A 17 24.84 -5.19 27.69
C ASP A 17 24.88 -6.39 26.72
N SER A 18 26.05 -6.61 26.13
CA SER A 18 26.22 -7.65 25.09
C SER A 18 25.97 -9.07 25.63
N GLU A 19 26.31 -9.35 26.90
CA GLU A 19 26.10 -10.67 27.50
C GLU A 19 24.60 -10.98 27.63
N ARG A 20 23.81 -10.01 28.10
CA ARG A 20 22.36 -10.15 28.18
C ARG A 20 21.70 -10.28 26.81
N LEU A 21 22.15 -9.52 25.82
CA LEU A 21 21.64 -9.60 24.45
C LEU A 21 21.91 -10.98 23.85
N CYS A 22 23.14 -11.46 23.95
CA CYS A 22 23.51 -12.79 23.46
C CYS A 22 22.77 -13.90 24.20
N GLY A 23 22.66 -13.80 25.52
CA GLY A 23 21.94 -14.78 26.33
C GLY A 23 20.43 -14.85 26.03
N ALA A 24 19.80 -13.70 25.71
CA ALA A 24 18.38 -13.63 25.40
C ALA A 24 18.04 -14.03 23.95
N THR A 25 18.94 -13.81 23.00
CA THR A 25 18.70 -14.06 21.56
C THR A 25 19.32 -15.37 21.07
N GLY A 26 20.27 -15.94 21.79
CA GLY A 26 21.06 -17.08 21.34
C GLY A 26 22.10 -16.75 20.26
N PHE A 27 22.32 -15.46 20.00
CA PHE A 27 23.31 -14.99 19.02
C PHE A 27 24.67 -14.79 19.65
N THR A 28 25.69 -14.68 18.82
CA THR A 28 27.06 -14.37 19.27
C THR A 28 27.38 -12.92 18.92
N ALA A 29 28.18 -12.26 19.77
CA ALA A 29 28.67 -10.91 19.48
C ALA A 29 30.18 -10.85 19.76
N GLY A 30 30.87 -10.01 18.99
CA GLY A 30 32.21 -9.56 19.32
C GLY A 30 32.15 -8.44 20.41
N PRO A 31 33.29 -7.79 20.68
CA PRO A 31 33.32 -6.62 21.52
C PRO A 31 32.35 -5.54 21.02
N VAL A 32 31.68 -4.83 21.94
CA VAL A 32 30.88 -3.65 21.58
C VAL A 32 31.81 -2.59 20.99
N MET A 33 31.52 -2.15 19.77
CA MET A 33 32.25 -1.06 19.12
C MET A 33 31.70 0.29 19.58
N THR A 34 32.52 1.32 19.49
CA THR A 34 32.11 2.69 19.86
C THR A 34 31.81 3.52 18.60
N ASP A 35 32.49 3.26 17.50
CA ASP A 35 32.34 4.00 16.25
C ASP A 35 32.53 3.05 15.04
N ALA A 36 31.60 2.11 14.90
CA ALA A 36 31.64 1.05 13.89
C ALA A 36 31.57 1.58 12.44
N CYS A 37 30.93 2.71 12.21
CA CYS A 37 30.77 3.35 10.90
C CYS A 37 31.87 4.38 10.58
N GLY A 38 32.74 4.68 11.54
CA GLY A 38 33.83 5.66 11.39
C GLY A 38 35.19 5.06 11.69
N SER A 39 35.78 5.42 12.83
CA SER A 39 37.16 5.03 13.17
C SER A 39 37.39 3.53 13.30
N GLN A 40 36.33 2.73 13.49
CA GLN A 40 36.42 1.27 13.59
C GLN A 40 35.88 0.54 12.33
N ILE A 41 35.79 1.23 11.19
CA ILE A 41 35.26 0.66 9.94
C ILE A 41 36.03 -0.58 9.47
N GLU A 42 37.34 -0.61 9.65
CA GLU A 42 38.16 -1.78 9.31
C GLU A 42 37.86 -3.00 10.19
N GLN A 43 37.48 -2.77 11.45
CA GLN A 43 37.07 -3.85 12.36
C GLN A 43 35.70 -4.38 11.94
N THR A 44 34.83 -3.48 11.52
CA THR A 44 33.49 -3.84 10.98
C THR A 44 33.65 -4.66 9.69
N ALA A 45 34.54 -4.25 8.78
CA ALA A 45 34.84 -4.99 7.56
C ALA A 45 35.34 -6.41 7.85
N LYS A 46 36.27 -6.56 8.81
CA LYS A 46 36.77 -7.88 9.25
C LYS A 46 35.68 -8.73 9.88
N ALA A 47 34.73 -8.11 10.60
CA ALA A 47 33.62 -8.83 11.21
C ALA A 47 32.59 -9.30 10.17
N LEU A 48 32.45 -8.57 9.05
CA LEU A 48 31.60 -8.92 7.91
C LEU A 48 32.20 -10.01 7.03
N ALA A 49 33.53 -10.01 6.84
CA ALA A 49 34.22 -10.97 5.96
C ALA A 49 34.25 -12.42 6.50
N GLY A 50 33.56 -12.72 7.61
CA GLY A 50 33.44 -14.08 8.14
C GLY A 50 32.41 -14.90 7.37
N GLU A 51 32.35 -16.21 7.64
CA GLU A 51 31.36 -17.14 7.01
C GLU A 51 29.99 -17.16 7.71
N ASP A 52 29.80 -16.39 8.79
CA ASP A 52 28.57 -16.36 9.58
C ASP A 52 27.57 -15.34 9.02
N GLN A 53 26.28 -15.63 9.21
CA GLN A 53 25.24 -14.61 8.99
C GLN A 53 25.45 -13.46 9.97
N VAL A 54 25.49 -12.23 9.46
CA VAL A 54 25.76 -11.05 10.27
C VAL A 54 24.50 -10.19 10.40
N MET A 55 24.22 -9.74 11.61
CA MET A 55 23.22 -8.72 11.89
C MET A 55 23.91 -7.52 12.55
N ILE A 56 23.68 -6.34 11.99
CA ILE A 56 24.24 -5.09 12.52
C ILE A 56 23.14 -4.34 13.26
N ALA A 57 23.39 -4.03 14.54
CA ALA A 57 22.46 -3.29 15.39
C ALA A 57 22.53 -1.77 15.10
N CYS A 58 22.36 -1.39 13.84
CA CYS A 58 22.38 -0.01 13.35
C CYS A 58 21.62 0.09 12.03
N GLN A 59 20.48 0.76 12.04
CA GLN A 59 19.71 1.04 10.83
C GLN A 59 20.16 2.30 10.12
N GLN A 60 20.68 3.28 10.84
CA GLN A 60 21.03 4.60 10.30
C GLN A 60 22.12 4.54 9.22
N GLN A 61 23.08 3.65 9.37
CA GLN A 61 24.20 3.49 8.43
C GLN A 61 24.09 2.18 7.62
N SER A 62 22.88 1.67 7.43
CA SER A 62 22.63 0.42 6.69
C SER A 62 23.24 0.45 5.29
N ARG A 63 23.10 1.57 4.58
CA ARG A 63 23.68 1.73 3.24
C ARG A 63 25.21 1.58 3.24
N LEU A 64 25.92 2.28 4.16
CA LEU A 64 27.37 2.19 4.28
C LEU A 64 27.82 0.75 4.55
N PHE A 65 27.13 0.06 5.46
CA PHE A 65 27.49 -1.31 5.80
C PHE A 65 27.12 -2.33 4.71
N SER A 66 26.09 -2.06 3.90
CA SER A 66 25.80 -2.87 2.72
C SER A 66 26.89 -2.71 1.66
N GLU A 67 27.30 -1.48 1.36
CA GLU A 67 28.39 -1.18 0.44
C GLU A 67 29.71 -1.83 0.93
N LEU A 68 29.99 -1.76 2.24
CA LEU A 68 31.16 -2.40 2.85
C LEU A 68 31.13 -3.93 2.74
N ALA A 69 29.95 -4.54 2.93
CA ALA A 69 29.78 -5.99 2.78
C ALA A 69 30.06 -6.44 1.34
N GLU A 70 29.57 -5.69 0.35
CA GLU A 70 29.87 -5.94 -1.07
C GLU A 70 31.37 -5.82 -1.37
N GLU A 71 32.02 -4.79 -0.83
CA GLU A 71 33.45 -4.56 -1.01
C GLU A 71 34.33 -5.71 -0.47
N VAL A 72 33.95 -6.30 0.67
CA VAL A 72 34.67 -7.44 1.26
C VAL A 72 34.18 -8.81 0.75
N GLY A 73 33.19 -8.83 -0.17
CA GLY A 73 32.63 -10.07 -0.72
C GLY A 73 31.81 -10.89 0.25
N ALA A 74 31.21 -10.24 1.28
CA ALA A 74 30.33 -10.87 2.26
C ALA A 74 28.87 -10.84 1.82
N GLU A 75 28.04 -11.72 2.40
CA GLU A 75 26.58 -11.62 2.26
C GLU A 75 26.06 -10.30 2.86
N ALA A 76 24.97 -9.78 2.30
CA ALA A 76 24.33 -8.59 2.81
C ALA A 76 23.87 -8.80 4.27
N PRO A 77 24.32 -7.98 5.22
CA PRO A 77 23.95 -8.12 6.62
C PRO A 77 22.49 -7.73 6.85
N ALA A 78 21.85 -8.36 7.84
CA ALA A 78 20.58 -7.88 8.36
C ALA A 78 20.80 -6.65 9.25
N PHE A 79 19.79 -5.79 9.35
CA PHE A 79 19.87 -4.56 10.15
C PHE A 79 18.74 -4.51 11.17
N VAL A 80 19.06 -3.94 12.35
CA VAL A 80 18.05 -3.67 13.38
C VAL A 80 18.32 -2.35 14.07
N ASP A 81 17.29 -1.55 14.24
CA ASP A 81 17.36 -0.30 14.99
C ASP A 81 17.14 -0.57 16.48
N ILE A 82 18.21 -0.63 17.24
CA ILE A 82 18.14 -0.74 18.72
C ILE A 82 18.33 0.61 19.41
N ARG A 83 18.96 1.59 18.76
CA ARG A 83 19.23 2.89 19.35
C ARG A 83 17.97 3.74 19.43
N ASP A 84 17.34 4.01 18.31
CA ASP A 84 16.20 4.93 18.25
C ASP A 84 14.92 4.26 18.81
N ARG A 85 14.83 2.93 18.70
CA ARG A 85 13.67 2.18 19.23
C ARG A 85 13.80 1.75 20.70
N ALA A 86 14.99 1.67 21.26
CA ALA A 86 15.20 1.20 22.63
C ALA A 86 16.27 1.95 23.43
N GLY A 87 17.26 2.58 22.78
CA GLY A 87 18.41 3.20 23.46
C GLY A 87 18.14 4.56 24.10
N TRP A 88 17.14 5.27 23.63
CA TRP A 88 16.75 6.60 24.13
C TRP A 88 15.73 6.50 25.27
N SER A 89 16.19 6.02 26.42
CA SER A 89 15.33 5.83 27.59
C SER A 89 16.00 6.45 28.81
N ASP A 90 15.26 7.28 29.53
CA ASP A 90 15.69 7.85 30.83
C ASP A 90 15.84 6.78 31.91
N THR A 91 15.26 5.61 31.70
CA THR A 91 15.40 4.46 32.60
C THR A 91 16.59 3.62 32.15
N SER A 92 17.79 4.02 32.58
CA SER A 92 19.08 3.39 32.23
C SER A 92 19.18 1.90 32.63
N GLU A 93 18.22 1.37 33.37
CA GLU A 93 18.35 0.03 33.93
C GLU A 93 17.90 -1.13 33.02
N LYS A 94 17.12 -0.92 31.96
CA LYS A 94 16.58 -2.06 31.17
C LYS A 94 16.41 -1.88 29.67
N PRO A 95 17.27 -1.19 28.92
CA PRO A 95 17.14 -1.22 27.46
C PRO A 95 17.42 -2.62 26.87
N ALA A 96 18.21 -3.44 27.57
CA ALA A 96 18.63 -4.75 27.09
C ALA A 96 17.46 -5.69 26.75
N ALA A 97 16.38 -5.73 27.52
CA ALA A 97 15.24 -6.59 27.23
C ALA A 97 14.50 -6.16 25.95
N LYS A 98 14.33 -4.85 25.76
CA LYS A 98 13.69 -4.31 24.54
C LYS A 98 14.61 -4.44 23.32
N MET A 99 15.91 -4.19 23.49
CA MET A 99 16.89 -4.42 22.43
C MET A 99 16.94 -5.88 21.99
N ALA A 100 16.93 -6.83 22.94
CA ALA A 100 16.87 -8.25 22.64
C ALA A 100 15.61 -8.64 21.87
N ALA A 101 14.45 -8.09 22.25
CA ALA A 101 13.20 -8.32 21.54
C ALA A 101 13.24 -7.79 20.09
N LEU A 102 13.80 -6.60 19.87
CA LEU A 102 13.97 -6.03 18.53
C LEU A 102 14.94 -6.85 17.67
N ILE A 103 16.02 -7.33 18.24
CA ILE A 103 16.99 -8.20 17.56
C ILE A 103 16.33 -9.54 17.20
N ALA A 104 15.57 -10.15 18.12
CA ALA A 104 14.86 -11.38 17.86
C ALA A 104 13.77 -11.21 16.79
N GLU A 105 13.03 -10.08 16.80
CA GLU A 105 12.05 -9.74 15.77
C GLU A 105 12.71 -9.63 14.38
N ALA A 106 13.84 -8.92 14.30
CA ALA A 106 14.56 -8.73 13.04
C ALA A 106 15.15 -10.03 12.46
N ALA A 107 15.35 -11.04 13.29
CA ALA A 107 15.82 -12.36 12.88
C ALA A 107 14.69 -13.30 12.42
N LEU A 108 13.43 -12.92 12.59
CA LEU A 108 12.32 -13.72 12.10
C LEU A 108 12.30 -13.69 10.56
N PRO A 109 12.01 -14.83 9.91
CA PRO A 109 11.87 -14.83 8.47
C PRO A 109 10.75 -13.89 8.05
N ALA A 110 11.02 -13.04 7.07
CA ALA A 110 9.99 -12.20 6.48
C ALA A 110 8.86 -13.11 5.97
N PRO A 111 7.59 -12.77 6.23
CA PRO A 111 6.48 -13.50 5.63
C PRO A 111 6.63 -13.48 4.11
N ALA A 112 6.35 -14.61 3.45
CA ALA A 112 6.38 -14.65 2.00
C ALA A 112 5.43 -13.59 1.44
N GLU A 113 5.96 -12.72 0.59
CA GLU A 113 5.15 -11.75 -0.14
C GLU A 113 4.18 -12.51 -1.04
N LYS A 114 2.90 -12.25 -0.87
CA LYS A 114 1.88 -12.74 -1.78
C LYS A 114 1.75 -11.73 -2.90
N THR A 115 2.34 -12.03 -4.02
CA THR A 115 2.11 -11.26 -5.26
C THR A 115 0.93 -11.86 -6.01
N LEU A 116 0.09 -11.02 -6.56
CA LEU A 116 -1.01 -11.39 -7.43
C LEU A 116 -0.89 -10.59 -8.72
N ASP A 117 -0.78 -11.27 -9.84
CA ASP A 117 -0.82 -10.62 -11.13
C ASP A 117 -2.27 -10.20 -11.44
N ILE A 118 -2.48 -8.91 -11.67
CA ILE A 118 -3.78 -8.35 -12.00
C ILE A 118 -3.73 -7.90 -13.46
N MET A 119 -4.59 -8.52 -14.29
CA MET A 119 -4.82 -8.05 -15.66
C MET A 119 -5.92 -7.01 -15.63
N SER A 120 -5.62 -5.80 -16.08
CA SER A 120 -6.58 -4.71 -16.17
C SER A 120 -6.74 -4.23 -17.61
N GLY A 121 -7.98 -3.98 -18.01
CA GLY A 121 -8.34 -3.31 -19.25
C GLY A 121 -8.53 -1.80 -19.10
N GLY A 122 -8.29 -1.26 -17.90
CA GLY A 122 -8.48 0.16 -17.59
C GLY A 122 -9.95 0.58 -17.51
N THR A 123 -10.86 -0.34 -17.14
CA THR A 123 -12.30 -0.05 -17.06
C THR A 123 -12.71 0.41 -15.66
N CYS A 124 -13.43 1.53 -15.57
CA CYS A 124 -13.88 2.12 -14.31
C CYS A 124 -15.39 2.34 -14.31
N LEU A 125 -16.09 1.80 -13.31
CA LEU A 125 -17.49 2.15 -13.04
C LEU A 125 -17.55 3.22 -11.96
N ILE A 126 -18.13 4.37 -12.28
CA ILE A 126 -18.46 5.41 -11.30
C ILE A 126 -19.93 5.30 -10.94
N VAL A 127 -20.23 5.18 -9.64
CA VAL A 127 -21.61 5.09 -9.14
C VAL A 127 -22.01 6.41 -8.49
N GLY A 128 -23.00 7.09 -9.02
CA GLY A 128 -23.50 8.35 -8.46
C GLY A 128 -24.24 9.21 -9.49
N GLY A 129 -25.20 9.99 -9.02
CA GLY A 129 -26.01 10.91 -9.85
C GLY A 129 -25.70 12.39 -9.61
N HIS A 130 -24.67 12.70 -8.85
CA HIS A 130 -24.32 14.07 -8.44
C HIS A 130 -23.28 14.71 -9.39
N ALA A 131 -23.20 16.04 -9.34
CA ALA A 131 -22.21 16.79 -10.11
C ALA A 131 -20.77 16.31 -9.87
N ALA A 132 -20.46 15.85 -8.65
CA ALA A 132 -19.14 15.28 -8.32
C ALA A 132 -18.85 14.00 -9.11
N ALA A 133 -19.84 13.12 -9.31
CA ALA A 133 -19.68 11.89 -10.09
C ALA A 133 -19.48 12.18 -11.59
N LEU A 134 -20.22 13.16 -12.11
CA LEU A 134 -20.07 13.62 -13.49
C LEU A 134 -18.68 14.22 -13.73
N LYS A 135 -18.22 15.08 -12.81
CA LYS A 135 -16.87 15.66 -12.86
C LYS A 135 -15.79 14.58 -12.79
N ALA A 136 -15.93 13.62 -11.87
CA ALA A 136 -15.00 12.49 -11.76
C ALA A 136 -14.96 11.66 -13.06
N ALA A 137 -16.12 11.45 -13.71
CA ALA A 137 -16.20 10.74 -14.99
C ALA A 137 -15.46 11.49 -16.10
N GLN A 138 -15.60 12.82 -16.16
CA GLN A 138 -14.86 13.66 -17.10
C GLN A 138 -13.35 13.57 -16.88
N ASP A 139 -12.90 13.71 -15.63
CA ASP A 139 -11.48 13.70 -15.28
C ASP A 139 -10.82 12.34 -15.55
N LEU A 140 -11.51 11.23 -15.22
CA LEU A 140 -10.96 9.88 -15.42
C LEU A 140 -11.06 9.40 -16.87
N SER A 141 -11.96 9.95 -17.68
CA SER A 141 -12.12 9.53 -19.09
C SER A 141 -10.92 9.82 -19.98
N GLU A 142 -9.98 10.64 -19.52
CA GLU A 142 -8.71 10.88 -20.22
C GLU A 142 -7.75 9.68 -20.12
N THR A 143 -7.90 8.84 -19.09
CA THR A 143 -6.97 7.73 -18.80
C THR A 143 -7.64 6.36 -18.71
N LEU A 144 -8.93 6.32 -18.40
CA LEU A 144 -9.70 5.09 -18.20
C LEU A 144 -10.93 5.03 -19.13
N ALA A 145 -11.37 3.81 -19.43
CA ALA A 145 -12.67 3.57 -20.04
C ALA A 145 -13.77 3.66 -18.98
N VAL A 146 -14.41 4.82 -18.87
CA VAL A 146 -15.35 5.14 -17.80
C VAL A 146 -16.78 4.84 -18.19
N THR A 147 -17.53 4.21 -17.28
CA THR A 147 -18.99 4.12 -17.31
C THR A 147 -19.55 4.82 -16.07
N LEU A 148 -20.38 5.83 -16.25
CA LEU A 148 -21.12 6.51 -15.17
C LEU A 148 -22.48 5.83 -14.97
N LEU A 149 -22.69 5.22 -13.80
CA LEU A 149 -23.98 4.64 -13.39
C LEU A 149 -24.73 5.62 -12.50
N MET A 150 -25.82 6.14 -13.02
CA MET A 150 -26.75 7.01 -12.32
C MET A 150 -27.93 6.22 -11.72
N PRO A 151 -28.51 6.66 -10.59
CA PRO A 151 -29.66 5.97 -10.00
C PRO A 151 -30.91 5.99 -10.90
N ASN A 152 -31.09 7.05 -11.67
CA ASN A 152 -32.22 7.23 -12.60
C ASN A 152 -31.77 7.95 -13.87
N PRO A 153 -32.47 7.77 -14.99
CA PRO A 153 -32.32 8.62 -16.16
C PRO A 153 -32.55 10.09 -15.81
N SER A 154 -31.78 10.98 -16.43
CA SER A 154 -31.93 12.42 -16.25
C SER A 154 -31.92 13.11 -17.61
N ASP A 155 -32.79 14.11 -17.76
CA ASP A 155 -32.84 14.96 -18.95
C ASP A 155 -31.85 16.12 -18.87
N ASP A 156 -31.30 16.40 -17.67
CA ASP A 156 -30.38 17.50 -17.41
C ASP A 156 -28.90 17.14 -17.71
N ILE A 157 -28.62 15.95 -18.21
CA ILE A 157 -27.28 15.54 -18.56
C ILE A 157 -26.98 15.97 -20.00
N GLU A 158 -25.95 16.76 -20.13
CA GLU A 158 -25.37 17.02 -21.44
C GLU A 158 -24.75 15.72 -22.02
N HIS A 159 -24.86 15.54 -23.34
CA HIS A 159 -24.18 14.44 -24.03
C HIS A 159 -22.68 14.58 -23.82
N ALA A 160 -22.16 13.94 -22.76
CA ALA A 160 -20.74 13.96 -22.47
C ALA A 160 -19.99 13.12 -23.51
N THR A 161 -18.91 13.64 -23.99
CA THR A 161 -17.96 12.90 -24.84
C THR A 161 -16.87 12.29 -23.97
N GLY A 162 -16.49 11.07 -24.24
CA GLY A 162 -15.36 10.41 -23.59
C GLY A 162 -15.73 9.30 -22.59
N PHE A 163 -16.99 9.20 -22.15
CA PHE A 163 -17.45 8.10 -21.29
C PHE A 163 -18.90 7.69 -21.56
N GLU A 164 -19.24 6.48 -21.15
CA GLU A 164 -20.61 5.98 -21.24
C GLU A 164 -21.46 6.40 -20.04
N THR A 165 -22.72 6.73 -20.27
CA THR A 165 -23.68 7.01 -19.19
C THR A 165 -24.80 5.98 -19.23
N VAL A 166 -25.04 5.37 -18.07
CA VAL A 166 -26.09 4.38 -17.86
C VAL A 166 -26.89 4.74 -16.61
N ALA A 167 -28.14 4.32 -16.57
CA ALA A 167 -28.98 4.47 -15.40
C ALA A 167 -29.42 3.11 -14.89
N GLY A 168 -29.67 3.01 -13.59
CA GLY A 168 -30.14 1.80 -12.93
C GLY A 168 -29.63 1.67 -11.50
N LYS A 169 -30.02 0.60 -10.84
CA LYS A 169 -29.62 0.29 -9.50
C LYS A 169 -28.69 -0.91 -9.49
N LEU A 170 -27.51 -0.73 -8.90
CA LEU A 170 -26.59 -1.83 -8.68
C LEU A 170 -27.18 -2.81 -7.66
N SER A 171 -27.65 -3.96 -8.11
CA SER A 171 -28.31 -4.97 -7.27
C SER A 171 -27.34 -6.00 -6.72
N ARG A 172 -26.20 -6.23 -7.39
CA ARG A 172 -25.13 -7.11 -6.93
C ARG A 172 -23.78 -6.67 -7.45
N ALA A 173 -22.79 -6.70 -6.56
CA ALA A 173 -21.39 -6.52 -6.90
C ALA A 173 -20.56 -7.63 -6.23
N GLY A 174 -19.52 -8.10 -6.90
CA GLY A 174 -18.57 -9.09 -6.38
C GLY A 174 -17.26 -9.03 -7.14
N GLY A 175 -16.19 -9.56 -6.54
CA GLY A 175 -14.85 -9.50 -7.11
C GLY A 175 -13.94 -8.51 -6.40
N SER A 176 -12.87 -8.12 -7.04
CA SER A 176 -11.85 -7.18 -6.58
C SER A 176 -11.21 -6.50 -7.79
N LEU A 177 -10.18 -5.71 -7.58
CA LEU A 177 -9.41 -5.03 -8.62
C LEU A 177 -9.15 -5.93 -9.85
N GLY A 178 -9.45 -5.42 -11.04
CA GLY A 178 -9.29 -6.12 -12.31
C GLY A 178 -10.40 -7.13 -12.64
N GLN A 179 -11.35 -7.42 -11.75
CA GLN A 179 -12.34 -8.49 -11.98
C GLN A 179 -13.68 -8.31 -11.26
N PHE A 180 -14.16 -7.10 -11.10
CA PHE A 180 -15.50 -6.90 -10.57
C PHE A 180 -16.56 -7.42 -11.55
N LYS A 181 -17.54 -8.12 -11.00
CA LYS A 181 -18.74 -8.60 -11.71
C LYS A 181 -19.97 -7.95 -11.09
N LEU A 182 -20.80 -7.37 -11.93
CA LEU A 182 -21.89 -6.49 -11.54
C LEU A 182 -23.22 -6.99 -12.09
N ARG A 183 -24.31 -6.69 -11.37
CA ARG A 183 -25.68 -6.82 -11.83
C ARG A 183 -26.42 -5.52 -11.57
N ILE A 184 -27.11 -5.03 -12.59
CA ILE A 184 -27.82 -3.75 -12.56
C ILE A 184 -29.28 -4.03 -12.93
N ASP A 185 -30.19 -3.60 -12.08
CA ASP A 185 -31.62 -3.66 -12.31
C ASP A 185 -32.14 -2.29 -12.75
N GLY A 186 -33.19 -2.28 -13.56
CA GLY A 186 -33.69 -1.07 -14.22
C GLY A 186 -32.66 -0.46 -15.18
N PHE A 187 -31.73 -1.26 -15.70
CA PHE A 187 -30.66 -0.79 -16.57
C PHE A 187 -31.18 -0.12 -17.82
N GLN A 188 -30.74 1.11 -18.04
CA GLN A 188 -30.98 1.89 -19.25
C GLN A 188 -29.65 2.52 -19.70
N GLN A 189 -29.40 2.51 -20.99
CA GLN A 189 -28.22 3.13 -21.59
C GLN A 189 -28.64 4.42 -22.29
N MET A 190 -27.90 5.49 -22.06
CA MET A 190 -28.06 6.72 -22.82
C MET A 190 -27.60 6.50 -24.24
N ILE A 191 -28.47 6.80 -25.22
CA ILE A 191 -28.12 6.71 -26.62
C ILE A 191 -27.29 7.93 -26.99
N ALA A 192 -26.06 7.70 -27.46
CA ALA A 192 -25.15 8.76 -27.84
C ALA A 192 -25.66 9.51 -29.08
N GLY A 193 -25.46 10.82 -29.07
CA GLY A 193 -25.73 11.69 -30.20
C GLY A 193 -27.12 12.33 -30.20
N GLY A 194 -27.25 13.37 -30.99
CA GLY A 194 -28.47 14.17 -31.12
C GLY A 194 -28.35 15.56 -30.52
N ARG A 195 -29.30 16.43 -30.94
CA ARG A 195 -29.50 17.75 -30.34
C ARG A 195 -30.81 17.72 -29.55
N GLY A 196 -30.76 17.94 -28.27
CA GLY A 196 -31.94 17.94 -27.40
C GLY A 196 -31.74 17.06 -26.16
N ALA A 197 -32.84 16.71 -25.50
CA ALA A 197 -32.81 15.85 -24.32
C ALA A 197 -32.23 14.46 -24.61
N PRO A 198 -31.49 13.85 -23.68
CA PRO A 198 -30.97 12.49 -23.83
C PRO A 198 -32.07 11.47 -24.09
N VAL A 199 -31.80 10.51 -24.95
CA VAL A 199 -32.71 9.37 -25.20
C VAL A 199 -32.14 8.14 -24.49
N TRP A 200 -32.99 7.45 -23.74
CA TRP A 200 -32.62 6.27 -22.97
C TRP A 200 -33.24 5.00 -23.58
N THR A 201 -32.50 3.90 -23.51
CA THR A 201 -33.03 2.60 -23.91
C THR A 201 -34.16 2.14 -22.96
N GLN A 202 -34.92 1.13 -23.37
CA GLN A 202 -35.91 0.51 -22.50
C GLN A 202 -35.22 -0.12 -21.27
N ALA A 203 -35.82 0.10 -20.09
CA ALA A 203 -35.33 -0.46 -18.83
C ALA A 203 -35.37 -2.00 -18.86
N ARG A 204 -34.33 -2.63 -18.30
CA ARG A 204 -34.25 -4.08 -18.12
C ARG A 204 -33.56 -4.44 -16.82
N ASP A 205 -34.03 -5.51 -16.16
CA ASP A 205 -33.44 -6.02 -14.93
C ASP A 205 -32.33 -7.05 -15.21
N GLY A 206 -31.44 -7.20 -14.24
CA GLY A 206 -30.39 -8.22 -14.25
C GLY A 206 -29.31 -8.02 -15.32
N ALA A 207 -29.12 -6.81 -15.83
CA ALA A 207 -28.05 -6.53 -16.77
C ALA A 207 -26.70 -6.84 -16.14
N ALA A 208 -25.90 -7.68 -16.82
CA ALA A 208 -24.57 -8.05 -16.36
C ALA A 208 -23.53 -7.09 -16.94
N SER A 209 -22.58 -6.68 -16.10
CA SER A 209 -21.42 -5.87 -16.48
C SER A 209 -20.19 -6.32 -15.69
N ALA A 210 -19.01 -5.85 -16.12
CA ALA A 210 -17.74 -6.06 -15.44
C ALA A 210 -16.91 -4.79 -15.53
N CYS A 211 -16.04 -4.58 -14.54
CA CYS A 211 -15.06 -3.49 -14.54
C CYS A 211 -13.86 -3.85 -13.67
N ASP A 212 -12.79 -3.10 -13.82
CA ASP A 212 -11.57 -3.28 -13.04
C ASP A 212 -11.61 -2.48 -11.74
N ILE A 213 -12.22 -1.30 -11.78
CA ILE A 213 -12.34 -0.38 -10.65
C ILE A 213 -13.79 0.05 -10.47
N ILE A 214 -14.22 0.20 -9.21
CA ILE A 214 -15.47 0.86 -8.85
C ILE A 214 -15.14 2.09 -8.02
N LEU A 215 -15.59 3.26 -8.48
CA LEU A 215 -15.56 4.53 -7.73
C LEU A 215 -16.97 4.84 -7.26
N ASP A 216 -17.24 4.61 -5.98
CA ASP A 216 -18.56 4.82 -5.37
C ASP A 216 -18.67 6.25 -4.79
N LEU A 217 -19.38 7.07 -5.50
CA LEU A 217 -19.76 8.45 -5.13
C LEU A 217 -21.28 8.56 -4.89
N SER A 218 -21.97 7.47 -4.60
CA SER A 218 -23.41 7.47 -4.39
C SER A 218 -23.85 8.20 -3.12
N GLY A 219 -22.99 8.20 -2.10
CA GLY A 219 -23.37 8.65 -0.75
C GLY A 219 -24.20 7.61 0.03
N ASP A 220 -24.57 6.49 -0.58
CA ASP A 220 -25.39 5.43 0.00
C ASP A 220 -24.57 4.47 0.88
N THR A 221 -25.20 3.40 1.35
CA THR A 221 -24.51 2.32 2.07
C THR A 221 -23.46 1.66 1.17
N PRO A 222 -22.24 1.36 1.70
CA PRO A 222 -21.19 0.72 0.92
C PRO A 222 -21.64 -0.59 0.28
N LEU A 223 -21.17 -0.87 -0.93
CA LEU A 223 -21.46 -2.11 -1.67
C LEU A 223 -20.87 -3.35 -1.00
N PHE A 224 -19.84 -3.18 -0.19
CA PHE A 224 -19.12 -4.27 0.48
C PHE A 224 -19.05 -4.02 1.99
N LEU A 225 -19.07 -5.10 2.80
CA LEU A 225 -19.05 -5.04 4.27
C LEU A 225 -17.76 -4.43 4.85
N ALA A 226 -16.64 -4.57 4.16
CA ALA A 226 -15.35 -3.98 4.54
C ALA A 226 -14.76 -3.27 3.32
N PRO A 227 -15.30 -2.08 2.98
CA PRO A 227 -14.94 -1.38 1.75
C PRO A 227 -13.46 -1.04 1.68
N GLU A 228 -12.83 -0.67 2.79
CA GLU A 228 -11.41 -0.30 2.89
C GLU A 228 -10.45 -1.48 2.65
N LYS A 229 -10.96 -2.72 2.68
CA LYS A 229 -10.19 -3.95 2.42
C LYS A 229 -10.48 -4.55 1.05
N ARG A 230 -11.26 -3.87 0.24
CA ARG A 230 -11.62 -4.34 -1.10
C ARG A 230 -10.81 -3.61 -2.15
N ASP A 231 -9.74 -4.22 -2.61
CA ASP A 231 -8.89 -3.64 -3.64
C ASP A 231 -9.70 -3.32 -4.90
N GLY A 232 -9.51 -2.12 -5.45
CA GLY A 232 -10.24 -1.61 -6.60
C GLY A 232 -11.62 -1.01 -6.29
N TYR A 233 -12.12 -1.09 -5.05
CA TYR A 233 -13.32 -0.38 -4.62
C TYR A 233 -12.94 0.87 -3.84
N LEU A 234 -13.10 2.01 -4.50
CA LEU A 234 -12.86 3.33 -3.92
C LEU A 234 -14.18 3.99 -3.57
N ARG A 235 -14.23 4.67 -2.43
CA ARG A 235 -15.42 5.35 -1.97
C ARG A 235 -15.09 6.72 -1.41
N ALA A 236 -15.90 7.72 -1.77
CA ALA A 236 -15.80 9.05 -1.19
C ALA A 236 -17.19 9.66 -0.96
N ASP A 237 -17.28 10.53 0.03
CA ASP A 237 -18.47 11.36 0.23
C ASP A 237 -18.56 12.38 -0.92
N PRO A 238 -19.62 12.36 -1.73
CA PRO A 238 -19.78 13.29 -2.86
C PRO A 238 -19.86 14.76 -2.43
N GLY A 239 -20.18 15.05 -1.16
CA GLY A 239 -20.16 16.40 -0.58
C GLY A 239 -18.75 16.90 -0.20
N SER A 240 -17.74 16.01 -0.17
CA SER A 240 -16.37 16.35 0.21
C SER A 240 -15.46 16.44 -1.01
N ALA A 241 -15.25 17.62 -1.56
CA ALA A 241 -14.37 17.81 -2.72
C ALA A 241 -12.94 17.25 -2.53
N PRO A 242 -12.27 17.39 -1.35
CA PRO A 242 -10.96 16.77 -1.14
C PRO A 242 -11.01 15.24 -1.16
N ALA A 243 -12.07 14.62 -0.61
CA ALA A 243 -12.21 13.16 -0.61
C ALA A 243 -12.45 12.63 -2.03
N VAL A 244 -13.28 13.31 -2.82
CA VAL A 244 -13.53 12.97 -4.23
C VAL A 244 -12.25 13.11 -5.04
N ALA A 245 -11.51 14.21 -4.89
CA ALA A 245 -10.25 14.42 -5.61
C ALA A 245 -9.20 13.34 -5.28
N LYS A 246 -9.10 12.94 -4.00
CA LYS A 246 -8.23 11.83 -3.61
C LYS A 246 -8.65 10.52 -4.26
N ALA A 247 -9.94 10.19 -4.24
CA ALA A 247 -10.44 8.93 -4.80
C ALA A 247 -10.28 8.87 -6.34
N VAL A 248 -10.43 10.00 -7.03
CA VAL A 248 -10.16 10.14 -8.48
C VAL A 248 -8.66 9.92 -8.75
N PHE A 249 -7.79 10.56 -7.96
CA PHE A 249 -6.34 10.36 -8.06
C PHE A 249 -5.97 8.89 -7.83
N ASP A 250 -6.48 8.28 -6.76
CA ASP A 250 -6.20 6.87 -6.46
C ASP A 250 -6.68 5.96 -7.62
N ALA A 251 -7.88 6.20 -8.19
CA ALA A 251 -8.40 5.43 -9.33
C ALA A 251 -7.51 5.52 -10.56
N SER A 252 -7.02 6.71 -10.90
CA SER A 252 -6.17 6.94 -12.08
C SER A 252 -4.80 6.24 -11.99
N HIS A 253 -4.35 5.86 -10.78
CA HIS A 253 -3.05 5.21 -10.53
C HIS A 253 -3.16 3.72 -10.21
N MET A 254 -4.37 3.17 -10.06
CA MET A 254 -4.56 1.74 -9.76
C MET A 254 -4.33 0.82 -10.95
N VAL A 255 -4.49 1.34 -12.16
CA VAL A 255 -4.34 0.60 -13.41
C VAL A 255 -3.45 1.42 -14.32
N GLY A 256 -2.21 1.04 -14.41
CA GLY A 256 -1.17 1.68 -15.22
C GLY A 256 -0.44 0.65 -16.06
#